data_5cdf4b862f0bac24ed084e674f407890
#
_entry.id   5cdf4b862f0bac24ed084e674f407890
#
_cell.length_a   1.000
_cell.length_b   1.000
_cell.length_c   1.000
_cell.angle_alpha   90.00
_cell.angle_beta   90.00
_cell.angle_gamma   90.00
#
_symmetry.space_group_name_H-M   'P 1'
#
loop_
_entity.id
_entity.type
_entity.pdbx_description
1 polymer ?
#
loop_
_entity_poly.entity_id
_entity_poly.type
_entity_poly.pdbx_seq_one_letter_code
_entity_poly.pdbx_strand_id
1 'polypeptide(L)'
;MPRILLIAATAAFALAACNDQSQQPANTTTIKVRGPEQNRLHELNALDLAIALKRAIYDAGYTCKRITDAGFVAEYQNLDMWMAHCTDGKLQRDWAIFTGPDGSAQVRDCKDVPASGLPACNIKKRPAGSFNDPSAVTENKAG
;
A
#
# COMPACT_ATOMS: atom_id res chain seq x y z
N MET A 1 -3.94 76.26 -30.99
CA MET A 1 -3.50 75.58 -29.79
C MET A 1 -4.69 75.14 -28.98
N PRO A 2 -5.17 73.92 -29.09
CA PRO A 2 -6.24 73.41 -28.22
C PRO A 2 -5.65 72.49 -27.16
N ARG A 3 -5.99 72.72 -25.91
CA ARG A 3 -5.70 71.94 -24.72
C ARG A 3 -6.67 70.75 -24.67
N ILE A 4 -6.15 69.55 -24.74
CA ILE A 4 -6.91 68.32 -24.55
C ILE A 4 -6.89 67.99 -23.05
N LEU A 5 -8.05 68.04 -22.42
CA LEU A 5 -8.32 67.58 -21.06
C LEU A 5 -8.51 66.06 -21.08
N LEU A 6 -7.58 65.31 -20.48
CA LEU A 6 -7.72 63.92 -20.23
C LEU A 6 -8.45 63.69 -18.88
N ILE A 7 -9.65 63.20 -18.93
CA ILE A 7 -10.43 62.74 -17.77
C ILE A 7 -10.04 61.33 -17.48
N ALA A 8 -9.33 61.09 -16.36
CA ALA A 8 -9.04 59.77 -15.86
C ALA A 8 -10.21 59.27 -15.00
N ALA A 9 -10.93 58.32 -15.53
CA ALA A 9 -11.95 57.59 -14.77
C ALA A 9 -11.32 56.45 -13.99
N THR A 10 -11.22 56.62 -12.68
CA THR A 10 -10.80 55.55 -11.73
C THR A 10 -12.00 54.67 -11.41
N ALA A 11 -12.02 53.46 -11.98
CA ALA A 11 -12.96 52.41 -11.58
C ALA A 11 -12.45 51.73 -10.29
N ALA A 12 -13.13 51.95 -9.19
CA ALA A 12 -12.91 51.25 -7.94
C ALA A 12 -13.59 49.89 -8.01
N PHE A 13 -12.81 48.81 -8.15
CA PHE A 13 -13.30 47.46 -7.96
C PHE A 13 -13.38 47.14 -6.47
N ALA A 14 -14.59 47.10 -5.94
CA ALA A 14 -14.88 46.57 -4.63
C ALA A 14 -14.77 45.03 -4.70
N LEU A 15 -13.65 44.46 -4.25
CA LEU A 15 -13.52 43.03 -3.97
C LEU A 15 -14.31 42.72 -2.69
N ALA A 16 -15.52 42.19 -2.87
CA ALA A 16 -16.26 41.59 -1.79
C ALA A 16 -15.52 40.33 -1.36
N ALA A 17 -14.82 40.41 -0.23
CA ALA A 17 -14.25 39.27 0.45
C ALA A 17 -15.37 38.40 1.01
N CYS A 18 -15.75 37.34 0.31
CA CYS A 18 -16.44 36.21 0.90
C CYS A 18 -15.42 35.41 1.70
N ASN A 19 -15.19 35.85 2.93
CA ASN A 19 -14.39 35.09 3.89
C ASN A 19 -15.30 34.79 5.07
N ASP A 20 -16.11 33.75 4.95
CA ASP A 20 -16.69 33.06 6.10
C ASP A 20 -16.97 31.61 5.71
N GLN A 21 -15.89 30.88 5.43
CA GLN A 21 -15.92 29.42 5.56
C GLN A 21 -15.41 29.11 6.94
N SER A 22 -16.34 29.00 7.88
CA SER A 22 -16.17 28.19 9.08
C SER A 22 -15.60 26.86 8.63
N GLN A 23 -14.30 26.66 8.81
CA GLN A 23 -13.66 25.36 8.65
C GLN A 23 -14.21 24.47 9.78
N GLN A 24 -15.37 23.93 9.55
CA GLN A 24 -15.84 22.73 10.24
C GLN A 24 -14.76 21.69 9.99
N PRO A 25 -14.14 21.09 11.03
CA PRO A 25 -13.19 20.03 10.82
C PRO A 25 -13.90 18.96 10.00
N ALA A 26 -13.51 18.82 8.75
CA ALA A 26 -13.99 17.75 7.90
C ALA A 26 -13.59 16.46 8.61
N ASN A 27 -14.54 15.82 9.28
CA ASN A 27 -14.45 14.42 9.61
C ASN A 27 -14.35 13.69 8.28
N THR A 28 -13.13 13.62 7.77
CA THR A 28 -12.80 12.85 6.58
C THR A 28 -12.92 11.40 7.01
N THR A 29 -14.14 10.89 7.03
CA THR A 29 -14.39 9.46 7.09
C THR A 29 -13.78 8.92 5.80
N THR A 30 -12.54 8.50 5.86
CA THR A 30 -11.90 7.81 4.75
C THR A 30 -12.69 6.53 4.53
N ILE A 31 -13.53 6.51 3.50
CA ILE A 31 -14.26 5.31 3.13
C ILE A 31 -13.22 4.29 2.68
N LYS A 32 -12.96 3.30 3.52
CA LYS A 32 -12.10 2.16 3.18
C LYS A 32 -12.84 1.31 2.16
N VAL A 33 -12.44 1.43 0.91
CA VAL A 33 -12.90 0.52 -0.13
C VAL A 33 -11.93 -0.66 -0.17
N ARG A 34 -12.31 -1.79 0.40
CA ARG A 34 -11.57 -3.05 0.26
C ARG A 34 -12.17 -3.86 -0.88
N GLY A 35 -11.30 -4.34 -1.77
CA GLY A 35 -11.71 -5.28 -2.81
C GLY A 35 -11.79 -6.73 -2.30
N PRO A 36 -12.54 -7.58 -3.00
CA PRO A 36 -12.63 -9.00 -2.65
C PRO A 36 -11.25 -9.70 -2.73
N GLU A 37 -10.39 -9.29 -3.64
CA GLU A 37 -9.05 -9.85 -3.79
C GLU A 37 -8.14 -9.53 -2.60
N GLN A 38 -8.22 -8.32 -2.04
CA GLN A 38 -7.51 -7.98 -0.81
C GLN A 38 -7.96 -8.85 0.36
N ASN A 39 -9.28 -9.02 0.53
CA ASN A 39 -9.83 -9.86 1.60
C ASN A 39 -9.39 -11.31 1.46
N ARG A 40 -9.39 -11.83 0.23
CA ARG A 40 -8.97 -13.20 -0.07
C ARG A 40 -7.53 -13.49 0.33
N LEU A 41 -6.60 -12.53 0.15
CA LEU A 41 -5.21 -12.71 0.58
C LEU A 41 -5.08 -12.94 2.10
N HIS A 42 -5.97 -12.33 2.91
CA HIS A 42 -5.98 -12.53 4.37
C HIS A 42 -6.50 -13.91 4.80
N GLU A 43 -7.19 -14.62 3.92
CA GLU A 43 -7.79 -15.94 4.17
C GLU A 43 -6.87 -17.08 3.72
N LEU A 44 -5.82 -16.78 2.95
CA LEU A 44 -4.88 -17.76 2.45
C LEU A 44 -4.04 -18.36 3.59
N ASN A 45 -3.75 -19.66 3.48
CA ASN A 45 -2.72 -20.29 4.29
C ASN A 45 -1.32 -19.85 3.85
N ALA A 46 -0.29 -20.24 4.59
CA ALA A 46 1.09 -19.79 4.35
C ALA A 46 1.60 -20.17 2.95
N LEU A 47 1.27 -21.37 2.46
CA LEU A 47 1.73 -21.83 1.15
C LEU A 47 1.06 -21.04 0.03
N ASP A 48 -0.26 -20.89 0.09
CA ASP A 48 -1.03 -20.20 -0.95
C ASP A 48 -0.69 -18.70 -0.97
N LEU A 49 -0.50 -18.08 0.21
CA LEU A 49 -0.04 -16.70 0.31
C LEU A 49 1.35 -16.54 -0.32
N ALA A 50 2.28 -17.45 -0.02
CA ALA A 50 3.62 -17.39 -0.62
C ALA A 50 3.57 -17.55 -2.15
N ILE A 51 2.69 -18.40 -2.68
CA ILE A 51 2.50 -18.55 -4.13
C ILE A 51 1.98 -17.24 -4.73
N ALA A 52 0.94 -16.63 -4.13
CA ALA A 52 0.37 -15.38 -4.60
C ALA A 52 1.39 -14.23 -4.59
N LEU A 53 2.12 -14.05 -3.48
CA LEU A 53 3.14 -13.00 -3.36
C LEU A 53 4.33 -13.24 -4.28
N LYS A 54 4.76 -14.49 -4.45
CA LYS A 54 5.80 -14.84 -5.42
C LYS A 54 5.39 -14.47 -6.84
N ARG A 55 4.14 -14.72 -7.21
CA ARG A 55 3.62 -14.34 -8.51
C ARG A 55 3.67 -12.82 -8.71
N ALA A 56 3.23 -12.05 -7.72
CA ALA A 56 3.31 -10.59 -7.77
C ALA A 56 4.76 -10.09 -7.96
N ILE A 57 5.74 -10.73 -7.30
CA ILE A 57 7.17 -10.41 -7.46
C ILE A 57 7.62 -10.65 -8.91
N TYR A 58 7.22 -11.77 -9.53
CA TYR A 58 7.55 -12.07 -10.92
C TYR A 58 6.87 -11.13 -11.92
N ASP A 59 5.58 -10.84 -11.70
CA ASP A 59 4.82 -9.93 -12.56
C ASP A 59 5.38 -8.50 -12.52
N ALA A 60 6.02 -8.12 -11.40
CA ALA A 60 6.76 -6.87 -11.27
C ALA A 60 8.17 -6.89 -11.90
N GLY A 61 8.57 -8.00 -12.54
CA GLY A 61 9.87 -8.15 -13.22
C GLY A 61 11.02 -8.55 -12.31
N TYR A 62 10.75 -8.97 -11.07
CA TYR A 62 11.78 -9.44 -10.14
C TYR A 62 11.83 -10.97 -10.07
N THR A 63 12.88 -11.50 -9.44
CA THR A 63 13.07 -12.95 -9.26
C THR A 63 13.01 -13.33 -7.78
N CYS A 64 12.44 -14.49 -7.50
CA CYS A 64 12.37 -15.08 -6.19
C CYS A 64 12.27 -16.61 -6.32
N LYS A 65 13.32 -17.36 -5.94
CA LYS A 65 13.25 -18.82 -6.03
C LYS A 65 12.28 -19.40 -5.00
N ARG A 66 12.39 -18.97 -3.75
CA ARG A 66 11.56 -19.47 -2.66
C ARG A 66 11.23 -18.34 -1.69
N ILE A 67 9.97 -18.29 -1.29
CA ILE A 67 9.55 -17.50 -0.13
C ILE A 67 9.65 -18.40 1.09
N THR A 68 10.36 -17.94 2.10
CA THR A 68 10.61 -18.66 3.36
C THR A 68 9.86 -18.08 4.54
N ASP A 69 9.41 -16.82 4.44
CA ASP A 69 8.51 -16.17 5.39
C ASP A 69 7.67 -15.13 4.64
N ALA A 70 6.41 -14.97 5.03
CA ALA A 70 5.53 -13.95 4.48
C ALA A 70 4.41 -13.62 5.44
N GLY A 71 3.87 -12.41 5.34
CA GLY A 71 2.73 -12.01 6.14
C GLY A 71 2.30 -10.56 5.91
N PHE A 72 1.17 -10.23 6.52
CA PHE A 72 0.61 -8.89 6.50
C PHE A 72 1.41 -7.94 7.39
N VAL A 73 1.67 -6.74 6.88
CA VAL A 73 2.42 -5.69 7.56
C VAL A 73 1.49 -4.59 8.06
N ALA A 74 0.75 -3.96 7.16
CA ALA A 74 -0.09 -2.81 7.49
C ALA A 74 -1.08 -2.51 6.37
N GLU A 75 -2.11 -1.77 6.70
CA GLU A 75 -2.87 -1.02 5.71
C GLU A 75 -2.21 0.35 5.52
N TYR A 76 -2.07 0.76 4.29
CA TYR A 76 -1.56 2.07 3.93
C TYR A 76 -2.47 2.69 2.86
N GLN A 77 -3.21 3.73 3.24
CA GLN A 77 -4.29 4.27 2.44
C GLN A 77 -5.32 3.18 2.12
N ASN A 78 -5.57 2.85 0.85
CA ASN A 78 -6.47 1.77 0.44
C ASN A 78 -5.71 0.50 -0.01
N LEU A 79 -4.42 0.42 0.31
CA LEU A 79 -3.58 -0.72 -0.04
C LEU A 79 -3.32 -1.58 1.19
N ASP A 80 -3.25 -2.89 0.99
CA ASP A 80 -2.68 -3.81 1.97
C ASP A 80 -1.21 -4.01 1.66
N MET A 81 -0.37 -3.79 2.65
CA MET A 81 1.06 -4.05 2.56
C MET A 81 1.38 -5.43 3.13
N TRP A 82 2.04 -6.22 2.32
CA TRP A 82 2.56 -7.54 2.64
C TRP A 82 4.09 -7.52 2.59
N MET A 83 4.71 -8.39 3.37
CA MET A 83 6.14 -8.65 3.31
C MET A 83 6.37 -10.09 2.89
N ALA A 84 7.34 -10.32 2.01
CA ALA A 84 7.80 -11.63 1.62
C ALA A 84 9.32 -11.72 1.69
N HIS A 85 9.83 -12.65 2.51
CA HIS A 85 11.25 -12.98 2.59
C HIS A 85 11.59 -13.99 1.49
N CYS A 86 12.42 -13.56 0.55
CA CYS A 86 12.82 -14.34 -0.61
C CYS A 86 14.27 -14.82 -0.49
N THR A 87 14.50 -16.10 -0.78
CA THR A 87 15.84 -16.65 -0.89
C THR A 87 16.08 -17.25 -2.27
N ASP A 88 17.21 -16.90 -2.87
CA ASP A 88 17.73 -17.46 -4.11
C ASP A 88 18.99 -18.34 -3.87
N GLY A 89 19.06 -18.92 -2.69
CA GLY A 89 20.19 -19.70 -2.22
C GLY A 89 21.15 -18.83 -1.40
N LYS A 90 22.05 -18.10 -2.06
CA LYS A 90 23.01 -17.21 -1.37
C LYS A 90 22.47 -15.81 -1.12
N LEU A 91 21.53 -15.36 -1.93
CA LEU A 91 20.93 -14.04 -1.83
C LEU A 91 19.62 -14.14 -1.05
N GLN A 92 19.47 -13.24 -0.08
CA GLN A 92 18.25 -13.04 0.67
C GLN A 92 17.75 -11.62 0.41
N ARG A 93 16.44 -11.49 0.20
CA ARG A 93 15.82 -10.19 -0.07
C ARG A 93 14.39 -10.16 0.47
N ASP A 94 14.05 -9.04 1.09
CA ASP A 94 12.73 -8.78 1.58
C ASP A 94 11.99 -7.86 0.61
N TRP A 95 10.80 -8.28 0.22
CA TRP A 95 9.93 -7.56 -0.68
C TRP A 95 8.72 -7.03 0.04
N ALA A 96 8.44 -5.74 -0.14
CA ALA A 96 7.17 -5.12 0.18
C ALA A 96 6.23 -5.22 -1.01
N ILE A 97 5.08 -5.83 -0.83
CA ILE A 97 4.05 -5.99 -1.85
C ILE A 97 2.81 -5.23 -1.40
N PHE A 98 2.39 -4.24 -2.19
CA PHE A 98 1.20 -3.44 -1.94
C PHE A 98 0.10 -3.91 -2.88
N THR A 99 -1.02 -4.37 -2.31
CA THR A 99 -2.16 -4.86 -3.10
C THR A 99 -3.33 -3.91 -3.01
N GLY A 100 -3.87 -3.53 -4.16
CA GLY A 100 -5.01 -2.62 -4.29
C GLY A 100 -6.37 -3.35 -4.27
N PRO A 101 -7.46 -2.59 -4.09
CA PRO A 101 -8.82 -3.14 -4.13
C PRO A 101 -9.23 -3.67 -5.50
N ASP A 102 -8.53 -3.28 -6.55
CA ASP A 102 -8.69 -3.73 -7.94
C ASP A 102 -7.87 -4.97 -8.29
N GLY A 103 -7.18 -5.57 -7.30
CA GLY A 103 -6.29 -6.70 -7.51
C GLY A 103 -4.91 -6.33 -8.06
N SER A 104 -4.62 -5.05 -8.27
CA SER A 104 -3.29 -4.61 -8.66
C SER A 104 -2.26 -4.86 -7.55
N ALA A 105 -1.00 -5.08 -7.95
CA ALA A 105 0.10 -5.24 -7.02
C ALA A 105 1.29 -4.36 -7.42
N GLN A 106 1.93 -3.74 -6.42
CA GLN A 106 3.19 -3.02 -6.57
C GLN A 106 4.23 -3.65 -5.67
N VAL A 107 5.43 -3.85 -6.18
CA VAL A 107 6.51 -4.49 -5.45
C VAL A 107 7.70 -3.53 -5.29
N ARG A 108 8.26 -3.48 -4.09
CA ARG A 108 9.45 -2.67 -3.75
C ARG A 108 10.40 -3.48 -2.88
N ASP A 109 11.67 -3.17 -2.95
CA ASP A 109 12.64 -3.70 -1.98
C ASP A 109 12.37 -3.08 -0.60
N CYS A 110 12.31 -3.89 0.45
CA CYS A 110 12.04 -3.43 1.80
C CYS A 110 13.05 -2.40 2.32
N LYS A 111 14.28 -2.43 1.83
CA LYS A 111 15.31 -1.45 2.20
C LYS A 111 14.98 -0.03 1.76
N ASP A 112 14.19 0.11 0.67
CA ASP A 112 13.86 1.41 0.08
C ASP A 112 12.54 1.99 0.62
N VAL A 113 11.76 1.16 1.33
CA VAL A 113 10.44 1.50 1.87
C VAL A 113 10.48 2.64 2.89
N PRO A 114 11.36 2.64 3.91
CA PRO A 114 11.40 3.70 4.92
C PRO A 114 11.74 5.08 4.32
N ALA A 115 12.64 5.14 3.34
CA ALA A 115 13.02 6.38 2.67
C ALA A 115 11.85 7.01 1.88
N SER A 116 10.83 6.22 1.55
CA SER A 116 9.63 6.67 0.84
C SER A 116 8.47 7.05 1.78
N GLY A 117 8.69 7.09 3.09
CA GLY A 117 7.64 7.38 4.08
C GLY A 117 6.57 6.31 4.21
N LEU A 118 6.84 5.10 3.74
CA LEU A 118 5.95 3.94 3.82
C LEU A 118 6.19 3.16 5.12
N PRO A 119 5.23 2.33 5.58
CA PRO A 119 5.42 1.49 6.74
C PRO A 119 6.61 0.54 6.58
N ALA A 120 7.41 0.35 7.63
CA ALA A 120 8.52 -0.60 7.61
C ALA A 120 8.03 -2.05 7.40
N CYS A 121 8.84 -2.88 6.75
CA CYS A 121 8.52 -4.28 6.41
C CYS A 121 8.54 -5.21 7.64
N ASN A 122 7.75 -4.92 8.66
CA ASN A 122 7.63 -5.76 9.85
C ASN A 122 6.32 -6.54 9.79
N ILE A 123 6.39 -7.85 9.65
CA ILE A 123 5.20 -8.71 9.64
C ILE A 123 4.47 -8.58 10.98
N LYS A 124 3.21 -8.16 10.94
CA LYS A 124 2.33 -8.07 12.12
C LYS A 124 1.42 -9.28 12.25
N LYS A 125 1.03 -9.87 11.13
CA LYS A 125 0.15 -11.03 11.11
C LYS A 125 0.65 -12.04 10.08
N ARG A 126 0.91 -13.27 10.52
CA ARG A 126 1.21 -14.41 9.66
C ARG A 126 -0.06 -15.17 9.31
N PRO A 127 -0.12 -15.79 8.14
CA PRO A 127 -1.18 -16.72 7.79
C PRO A 127 -1.13 -17.98 8.66
N ALA A 128 -2.21 -18.72 8.71
CA ALA A 128 -2.23 -20.05 9.31
C ALA A 128 -1.27 -21.00 8.56
N GLY A 129 -0.65 -21.95 9.28
CA GLY A 129 0.28 -22.90 8.67
C GLY A 129 1.60 -22.24 8.22
N SER A 130 2.10 -21.27 8.97
CA SER A 130 3.39 -20.60 8.70
C SER A 130 4.53 -21.61 8.50
N PHE A 131 5.44 -21.35 7.58
CA PHE A 131 6.60 -22.20 7.26
C PHE A 131 7.49 -22.55 8.45
N ASN A 132 7.39 -21.78 9.53
CA ASN A 132 8.15 -21.95 10.78
C ASN A 132 7.27 -22.33 11.97
N ASP A 133 6.00 -22.66 11.74
CA ASP A 133 5.11 -23.12 12.80
C ASP A 133 5.26 -24.63 12.97
N PRO A 134 5.85 -25.10 14.08
CA PRO A 134 5.99 -26.55 14.34
C PRO A 134 4.64 -27.27 14.46
N SER A 135 3.54 -26.55 14.69
CA SER A 135 2.19 -27.12 14.75
C SER A 135 1.60 -27.42 13.35
N ALA A 136 2.11 -26.79 12.27
CA ALA A 136 1.67 -27.05 10.92
C ALA A 136 2.07 -28.44 10.39
N VAL A 137 3.02 -29.11 11.04
CA VAL A 137 3.50 -30.46 10.65
C VAL A 137 2.58 -31.57 11.12
N THR A 138 1.63 -31.28 12.01
CA THR A 138 0.78 -32.31 12.63
C THR A 138 -0.56 -32.55 11.93
N GLU A 139 -0.97 -31.71 11.00
CA GLU A 139 -2.27 -31.88 10.29
C GLU A 139 -2.22 -32.79 9.07
N ASN A 140 -1.05 -33.21 8.57
CA ASN A 140 -0.92 -34.11 7.42
C ASN A 140 -0.64 -35.59 7.76
N LYS A 141 -0.95 -36.02 8.99
CA LYS A 141 -0.81 -37.44 9.36
C LYS A 141 -2.13 -38.04 9.83
N ALA A 142 -3.15 -37.94 8.99
CA ALA A 142 -4.36 -38.75 9.12
C ALA A 142 -5.02 -38.90 7.75
N GLY A 143 -4.70 -39.97 7.04
CA GLY A 143 -5.34 -40.36 5.81
C GLY A 143 -4.64 -41.57 5.21
#